data_67a5c3516f8a6112d824ae41a7d7961b
#
_entry.id   67a5c3516f8a6112d824ae41a7d7961b
#
_cell.length_a   1.000
_cell.length_b   1.000
_cell.length_c   1.000
_cell.angle_alpha   90.00
_cell.angle_beta   90.00
_cell.angle_gamma   90.00
#
_symmetry.space_group_name_H-M   'P 1'
#
loop_
_entity.id
_entity.type
_entity.pdbx_description
1 polymer ?
#
loop_
_entity_poly.entity_id
_entity_poly.type
_entity_poly.pdbx_seq_one_letter_code
_entity_poly.pdbx_strand_id
1 'polypeptide(L)'
;MPNCDIVILGAGPYGLAAAAHLKEVKGLEVRVFGEPMSFWDRSMPTGMYLRSNWTATEIADPHGAFTLEAYQMVSGNHLSQPVPLDRFVQYGRWYQQQAVPDLDQRKIVRVDRVTNGFGVTLADGEAFVSRRVVVAAGISSFAWRPPEFEGFPSSLASHTSEHHDLGKFAGKKVLVVGGGQSALESAALLHELGAEPKVVARTNRIHWLQGSLSRTLHHGLGKFVRSFLYAPTDVGPAGISQLMARPDLLMHLPRALQDRLRKRSVRPAGARWLVDRLQGVPICLGRLVVGVDAVGRQVRVHLSDGSESTVDHVLLGTGYRVDVSKYGFLSPGLVQSIRQFKGYPCLRQGLETSVPGLHILGAPAAWSFGPLMQFVSGARYAAQSLTRHVTANTFTVKKQGV
;
A
#
# COMPACT_ATOMS: atom_id res chain seq x y z
N MET A 1 33.55 -9.98 -0.46
CA MET A 1 32.40 -10.93 -0.33
C MET A 1 31.21 -10.17 0.16
N PRO A 2 29.95 -10.61 -0.07
CA PRO A 2 28.79 -9.98 0.53
C PRO A 2 28.85 -9.98 2.06
N ASN A 3 28.44 -8.88 2.69
CA ASN A 3 28.45 -8.73 4.15
C ASN A 3 27.19 -9.34 4.80
N CYS A 4 26.13 -9.57 4.02
CA CYS A 4 24.91 -10.26 4.45
C CYS A 4 24.22 -10.96 3.27
N ASP A 5 23.31 -11.90 3.56
CA ASP A 5 22.62 -12.64 2.53
C ASP A 5 21.46 -11.85 1.94
N ILE A 6 20.69 -11.15 2.78
CA ILE A 6 19.50 -10.42 2.37
C ILE A 6 19.39 -9.08 3.10
N VAL A 7 19.12 -8.03 2.32
CA VAL A 7 18.69 -6.73 2.83
C VAL A 7 17.23 -6.51 2.48
N ILE A 8 16.43 -6.11 3.46
CA ILE A 8 15.03 -5.69 3.28
C ILE A 8 14.93 -4.18 3.45
N LEU A 9 14.45 -3.49 2.41
CA LEU A 9 14.14 -2.06 2.44
C LEU A 9 12.66 -1.84 2.75
N GLY A 10 12.38 -1.24 3.88
CA GLY A 10 11.03 -0.86 4.30
C GLY A 10 10.50 -1.73 5.41
N ALA A 11 9.95 -1.07 6.43
CA ALA A 11 9.44 -1.64 7.67
C ALA A 11 7.91 -1.45 7.81
N GLY A 12 7.20 -1.46 6.70
CA GLY A 12 5.74 -1.59 6.65
C GLY A 12 5.32 -3.07 6.69
N PRO A 13 4.01 -3.37 6.56
CA PRO A 13 3.46 -4.73 6.69
C PRO A 13 4.16 -5.78 5.82
N TYR A 14 4.54 -5.43 4.58
CA TYR A 14 5.25 -6.34 3.67
C TYR A 14 6.69 -6.63 4.09
N GLY A 15 7.42 -5.59 4.51
CA GLY A 15 8.80 -5.74 4.95
C GLY A 15 8.89 -6.49 6.27
N LEU A 16 8.02 -6.18 7.23
CA LEU A 16 7.96 -6.85 8.52
C LEU A 16 7.57 -8.33 8.38
N ALA A 17 6.55 -8.65 7.57
CA ALA A 17 6.17 -10.04 7.32
C ALA A 17 7.30 -10.82 6.61
N ALA A 18 7.95 -10.22 5.59
CA ALA A 18 9.07 -10.85 4.90
C ALA A 18 10.25 -11.11 5.86
N ALA A 19 10.57 -10.14 6.72
CA ALA A 19 11.63 -10.26 7.72
C ALA A 19 11.35 -11.39 8.71
N ALA A 20 10.14 -11.43 9.28
CA ALA A 20 9.74 -12.48 10.22
C ALA A 20 9.89 -13.89 9.62
N HIS A 21 9.45 -14.08 8.36
CA HIS A 21 9.56 -15.38 7.70
C HIS A 21 11.00 -15.75 7.31
N LEU A 22 11.81 -14.79 6.84
CA LEU A 22 13.19 -15.06 6.43
C LEU A 22 14.13 -15.33 7.62
N LYS A 23 13.87 -14.69 8.78
CA LYS A 23 14.67 -14.91 10.01
C LYS A 23 14.50 -16.31 10.60
N GLU A 24 13.41 -17.02 10.31
CA GLU A 24 13.24 -18.43 10.67
C GLU A 24 14.14 -19.38 9.84
N VAL A 25 14.73 -18.91 8.74
CA VAL A 25 15.58 -19.73 7.89
C VAL A 25 16.98 -19.81 8.50
N LYS A 26 17.34 -20.98 9.03
CA LYS A 26 18.64 -21.21 9.68
C LYS A 26 19.82 -20.89 8.77
N GLY A 27 20.77 -20.12 9.28
CA GLY A 27 22.01 -19.76 8.58
C GLY A 27 21.82 -18.72 7.49
N LEU A 28 20.71 -17.97 7.49
CA LEU A 28 20.46 -16.84 6.61
C LEU A 28 20.65 -15.54 7.40
N GLU A 29 21.57 -14.69 6.95
CA GLU A 29 21.79 -13.37 7.54
C GLU A 29 20.87 -12.34 6.86
N VAL A 30 19.92 -11.80 7.64
CA VAL A 30 18.89 -10.85 7.16
C VAL A 30 19.02 -9.53 7.91
N ARG A 31 19.29 -8.44 7.18
CA ARG A 31 19.27 -7.07 7.72
C ARG A 31 18.01 -6.34 7.22
N VAL A 32 17.33 -5.65 8.10
CA VAL A 32 16.08 -4.94 7.80
C VAL A 32 16.23 -3.46 8.08
N PHE A 33 15.88 -2.62 7.11
CA PHE A 33 16.08 -1.18 7.20
C PHE A 33 14.78 -0.40 6.97
N GLY A 34 14.62 0.65 7.75
CA GLY A 34 13.53 1.62 7.60
C GLY A 34 12.75 1.84 8.89
N GLU A 35 12.00 2.91 8.94
CA GLU A 35 11.19 3.28 10.08
C GLU A 35 9.88 2.48 10.10
N PRO A 36 9.55 1.83 11.25
CA PRO A 36 8.36 1.00 11.36
C PRO A 36 7.08 1.79 11.07
N MET A 37 6.26 1.26 10.13
CA MET A 37 4.94 1.77 9.78
C MET A 37 4.92 3.22 9.26
N SER A 38 6.05 3.80 8.85
CA SER A 38 6.19 5.24 8.53
C SER A 38 5.20 5.78 7.50
N PHE A 39 4.81 5.00 6.47
CA PHE A 39 3.79 5.42 5.51
C PHE A 39 2.42 5.61 6.18
N TRP A 40 2.02 4.67 7.03
CA TRP A 40 0.74 4.69 7.74
C TRP A 40 0.70 5.80 8.79
N ASP A 41 1.81 6.03 9.44
CA ASP A 41 1.98 7.02 10.50
C ASP A 41 2.06 8.46 9.97
N ARG A 42 2.75 8.69 8.84
CA ARG A 42 3.06 10.05 8.36
C ARG A 42 2.35 10.45 7.07
N SER A 43 2.00 9.48 6.23
CA SER A 43 1.44 9.74 4.89
C SER A 43 -0.05 9.43 4.79
N MET A 44 -0.71 9.25 5.94
CA MET A 44 -2.16 9.11 6.02
C MET A 44 -2.70 10.06 7.10
N PRO A 45 -3.80 10.76 6.82
CA PRO A 45 -4.44 11.66 7.78
C PRO A 45 -4.88 10.95 9.06
N THR A 46 -4.60 11.58 10.20
CA THR A 46 -5.10 11.16 11.52
C THR A 46 -6.63 11.10 11.52
N GLY A 47 -7.20 10.10 12.17
CA GLY A 47 -8.65 9.87 12.23
C GLY A 47 -9.19 9.02 11.08
N MET A 48 -8.33 8.54 10.17
CA MET A 48 -8.70 7.54 9.18
C MET A 48 -8.88 6.14 9.80
N TYR A 49 -9.60 5.29 9.09
CA TYR A 49 -9.83 3.89 9.47
C TYR A 49 -9.39 2.93 8.37
N LEU A 50 -8.96 1.73 8.75
CA LEU A 50 -8.70 0.68 7.80
C LEU A 50 -10.02 0.10 7.27
N ARG A 51 -10.13 0.04 5.95
CA ARG A 51 -11.33 -0.46 5.27
C ARG A 51 -11.45 -1.99 5.32
N SER A 52 -10.33 -2.70 5.43
CA SER A 52 -10.27 -4.16 5.46
C SER A 52 -10.91 -4.73 6.73
N ASN A 53 -11.38 -5.98 6.63
CA ASN A 53 -11.84 -6.71 7.80
C ASN A 53 -10.66 -7.07 8.74
N TRP A 54 -10.97 -7.61 9.91
CA TRP A 54 -10.02 -7.90 10.98
C TRP A 54 -8.82 -8.73 10.49
N THR A 55 -9.08 -9.93 9.97
CA THR A 55 -8.03 -10.86 9.53
C THR A 55 -7.23 -10.36 8.32
N ALA A 56 -7.83 -9.54 7.46
CA ALA A 56 -7.16 -8.93 6.31
C ALA A 56 -6.30 -7.72 6.69
N THR A 57 -6.39 -7.25 7.94
CA THR A 57 -5.60 -6.15 8.50
C THR A 57 -4.33 -6.65 9.19
N GLU A 58 -4.26 -7.93 9.55
CA GLU A 58 -3.13 -8.53 10.26
C GLU A 58 -1.86 -8.62 9.42
N ILE A 59 -0.71 -8.33 10.06
CA ILE A 59 0.61 -8.56 9.51
C ILE A 59 0.95 -10.04 9.74
N ALA A 60 1.28 -10.76 8.66
CA ALA A 60 1.53 -12.18 8.74
C ALA A 60 2.89 -12.52 9.35
N ASP A 61 2.92 -13.44 10.30
CA ASP A 61 4.12 -14.09 10.83
C ASP A 61 4.07 -15.61 10.55
N PRO A 62 5.21 -16.32 10.67
CA PRO A 62 5.27 -17.76 10.37
C PRO A 62 4.33 -18.62 11.19
N HIS A 63 4.10 -18.27 12.45
CA HIS A 63 3.39 -19.07 13.44
C HIS A 63 1.98 -18.58 13.75
N GLY A 64 1.56 -17.41 13.20
CA GLY A 64 0.29 -16.78 13.52
C GLY A 64 0.18 -16.30 14.98
N ALA A 65 1.32 -15.97 15.59
CA ALA A 65 1.39 -15.58 17.00
C ALA A 65 1.14 -14.07 17.21
N PHE A 66 1.47 -13.23 16.23
CA PHE A 66 1.41 -11.78 16.37
C PHE A 66 0.18 -11.17 15.68
N THR A 67 -1.00 -11.68 16.05
CA THR A 67 -2.31 -11.23 15.53
C THR A 67 -2.76 -9.93 16.20
N LEU A 68 -3.78 -9.28 15.63
CA LEU A 68 -4.46 -8.14 16.28
C LEU A 68 -5.09 -8.54 17.63
N GLU A 69 -5.58 -9.77 17.74
CA GLU A 69 -6.14 -10.29 18.97
C GLU A 69 -5.06 -10.44 20.06
N ALA A 70 -3.91 -11.01 19.71
CA ALA A 70 -2.76 -11.09 20.60
C ALA A 70 -2.30 -9.70 21.06
N TYR A 71 -2.29 -8.73 20.15
CA TYR A 71 -1.96 -7.35 20.50
C TYR A 71 -2.98 -6.74 21.49
N GLN A 72 -4.29 -6.97 21.29
CA GLN A 72 -5.30 -6.51 22.25
C GLN A 72 -5.09 -7.08 23.65
N MET A 73 -4.79 -8.38 23.76
CA MET A 73 -4.55 -9.02 25.04
C MET A 73 -3.36 -8.42 25.78
N VAL A 74 -2.26 -8.13 25.07
CA VAL A 74 -1.05 -7.58 25.67
C VAL A 74 -1.18 -6.09 25.99
N SER A 75 -1.81 -5.32 25.10
CA SER A 75 -1.94 -3.86 25.27
C SER A 75 -3.08 -3.44 26.20
N GLY A 76 -4.02 -4.32 26.49
CA GLY A 76 -5.25 -4.00 27.22
C GLY A 76 -6.22 -3.09 26.45
N ASN A 77 -5.90 -2.74 25.19
CA ASN A 77 -6.70 -1.85 24.37
C ASN A 77 -7.74 -2.64 23.56
N HIS A 78 -9.01 -2.34 23.73
CA HIS A 78 -10.03 -2.87 22.85
C HIS A 78 -9.99 -2.17 21.49
N LEU A 79 -9.84 -2.93 20.41
CA LEU A 79 -9.84 -2.42 19.04
C LEU A 79 -11.26 -2.46 18.46
N SER A 80 -11.73 -1.34 17.94
CA SER A 80 -13.00 -1.26 17.19
C SER A 80 -12.88 -1.80 15.77
N GLN A 81 -14.02 -2.08 15.14
CA GLN A 81 -14.08 -2.37 13.72
C GLN A 81 -15.03 -1.40 13.03
N PRO A 82 -14.55 -0.61 12.04
CA PRO A 82 -13.21 -0.65 11.40
C PRO A 82 -12.08 -0.27 12.36
N VAL A 83 -10.87 -0.83 12.09
CA VAL A 83 -9.68 -0.58 12.92
C VAL A 83 -9.20 0.85 12.69
N PRO A 84 -9.03 1.68 13.75
CA PRO A 84 -8.47 3.02 13.62
C PRO A 84 -7.02 2.97 13.13
N LEU A 85 -6.63 3.95 12.32
CA LEU A 85 -5.29 4.03 11.73
C LEU A 85 -4.18 4.09 12.78
N ASP A 86 -4.34 4.89 13.82
CA ASP A 86 -3.39 5.02 14.93
C ASP A 86 -3.18 3.69 15.66
N ARG A 87 -4.24 2.92 15.85
CA ARG A 87 -4.20 1.58 16.45
C ARG A 87 -3.50 0.57 15.56
N PHE A 88 -3.70 0.66 14.25
CA PHE A 88 -2.97 -0.18 13.30
C PHE A 88 -1.47 0.15 13.29
N VAL A 89 -1.10 1.42 13.39
CA VAL A 89 0.31 1.83 13.51
C VAL A 89 0.93 1.30 14.81
N GLN A 90 0.22 1.42 15.94
CA GLN A 90 0.67 0.87 17.22
C GLN A 90 0.84 -0.65 17.17
N TYR A 91 -0.13 -1.37 16.58
CA TYR A 91 -0.03 -2.80 16.33
C TYR A 91 1.20 -3.16 15.49
N GLY A 92 1.43 -2.44 14.40
CA GLY A 92 2.59 -2.69 13.53
C GLY A 92 3.94 -2.43 14.22
N ARG A 93 4.02 -1.44 15.11
CA ARG A 93 5.20 -1.17 15.96
C ARG A 93 5.41 -2.28 17.00
N TRP A 94 4.33 -2.73 17.65
CA TRP A 94 4.39 -3.88 18.55
C TRP A 94 4.83 -5.15 17.81
N TYR A 95 4.25 -5.43 16.64
CA TYR A 95 4.67 -6.54 15.79
C TYR A 95 6.18 -6.48 15.47
N GLN A 96 6.68 -5.30 15.11
CA GLN A 96 8.09 -5.12 14.82
C GLN A 96 8.98 -5.45 16.03
N GLN A 97 8.60 -5.00 17.22
CA GLN A 97 9.34 -5.27 18.46
C GLN A 97 9.39 -6.77 18.79
N GLN A 98 8.32 -7.51 18.48
CA GLN A 98 8.26 -8.94 18.73
C GLN A 98 8.98 -9.77 17.66
N ALA A 99 8.72 -9.50 16.38
CA ALA A 99 9.16 -10.33 15.26
C ALA A 99 10.49 -9.88 14.63
N VAL A 100 10.85 -8.60 14.75
CA VAL A 100 12.03 -8.01 14.10
C VAL A 100 12.69 -6.99 15.04
N PRO A 101 13.13 -7.39 16.25
CA PRO A 101 13.66 -6.46 17.26
C PRO A 101 14.95 -5.76 16.84
N ASP A 102 15.75 -6.36 15.98
CA ASP A 102 17.02 -5.88 15.45
C ASP A 102 16.90 -5.02 14.18
N LEU A 103 15.69 -4.49 13.90
CA LEU A 103 15.45 -3.60 12.78
C LEU A 103 16.29 -2.32 12.90
N ASP A 104 17.02 -1.98 11.83
CA ASP A 104 17.78 -0.75 11.72
C ASP A 104 16.92 0.35 11.11
N GLN A 105 16.68 1.44 11.85
CA GLN A 105 15.81 2.53 11.40
C GLN A 105 16.49 3.48 10.41
N ARG A 106 17.79 3.30 10.14
CA ARG A 106 18.51 4.12 9.17
C ARG A 106 17.95 3.94 7.77
N LYS A 107 18.00 5.01 7.00
CA LYS A 107 17.47 5.03 5.63
C LYS A 107 18.51 4.53 4.65
N ILE A 108 18.15 3.60 3.80
CA ILE A 108 18.92 3.27 2.59
C ILE A 108 18.66 4.36 1.56
N VAL A 109 19.72 4.99 1.06
CA VAL A 109 19.68 6.07 0.07
C VAL A 109 20.11 5.62 -1.31
N ARG A 110 20.84 4.49 -1.42
CA ARG A 110 21.28 3.99 -2.70
C ARG A 110 21.42 2.47 -2.72
N VAL A 111 21.00 1.86 -3.83
CA VAL A 111 21.19 0.45 -4.16
C VAL A 111 21.71 0.37 -5.59
N ASP A 112 22.88 -0.26 -5.76
CA ASP A 112 23.54 -0.48 -7.05
C ASP A 112 23.72 -1.97 -7.32
N ARG A 113 23.77 -2.36 -8.59
CA ARG A 113 24.26 -3.68 -8.97
C ARG A 113 25.79 -3.71 -8.90
N VAL A 114 26.36 -4.69 -8.21
CA VAL A 114 27.81 -4.95 -8.17
C VAL A 114 28.11 -6.39 -8.58
N THR A 115 29.36 -6.74 -8.79
CA THR A 115 29.78 -8.06 -9.33
C THR A 115 29.17 -9.24 -8.57
N ASN A 116 29.11 -9.18 -7.25
CA ASN A 116 28.66 -10.31 -6.40
C ASN A 116 27.40 -10.01 -5.59
N GLY A 117 26.49 -9.19 -6.13
CA GLY A 117 25.26 -8.82 -5.42
C GLY A 117 24.83 -7.37 -5.62
N PHE A 118 24.55 -6.70 -4.53
CA PHE A 118 24.07 -5.32 -4.50
C PHE A 118 24.88 -4.51 -3.50
N GLY A 119 25.44 -3.39 -3.95
CA GLY A 119 25.99 -2.36 -3.07
C GLY A 119 24.85 -1.56 -2.46
N VAL A 120 24.84 -1.44 -1.15
CA VAL A 120 23.81 -0.72 -0.38
C VAL A 120 24.48 0.41 0.38
N THR A 121 23.98 1.64 0.27
CA THR A 121 24.48 2.82 0.97
C THR A 121 23.40 3.39 1.87
N LEU A 122 23.74 3.65 3.12
CA LEU A 122 22.88 4.28 4.12
C LEU A 122 23.04 5.80 4.10
N ALA A 123 22.10 6.50 4.72
CA ALA A 123 22.09 7.97 4.78
C ALA A 123 23.28 8.58 5.55
N ASP A 124 23.88 7.82 6.47
CA ASP A 124 25.08 8.20 7.23
C ASP A 124 26.40 7.91 6.50
N GLY A 125 26.34 7.33 5.30
CA GLY A 125 27.50 6.99 4.48
C GLY A 125 28.02 5.57 4.66
N GLU A 126 27.49 4.76 5.62
CA GLU A 126 27.84 3.33 5.69
C GLU A 126 27.46 2.64 4.39
N ALA A 127 28.38 1.85 3.86
CA ALA A 127 28.16 1.06 2.64
C ALA A 127 28.57 -0.40 2.85
N PHE A 128 27.79 -1.31 2.32
CA PHE A 128 28.04 -2.74 2.39
C PHE A 128 27.45 -3.49 1.18
N VAL A 129 27.77 -4.77 1.04
CA VAL A 129 27.28 -5.59 -0.08
C VAL A 129 26.35 -6.67 0.44
N SER A 130 25.20 -6.82 -0.21
CA SER A 130 24.24 -7.90 0.04
C SER A 130 24.09 -8.80 -1.18
N ARG A 131 23.87 -10.09 -0.97
CA ARG A 131 23.59 -11.04 -2.06
C ARG A 131 22.23 -10.75 -2.71
N ARG A 132 21.24 -10.41 -1.91
CA ARG A 132 19.85 -10.12 -2.35
C ARG A 132 19.35 -8.85 -1.72
N VAL A 133 18.48 -8.18 -2.45
CA VAL A 133 17.74 -7.00 -1.98
C VAL A 133 16.25 -7.22 -2.14
N VAL A 134 15.50 -6.98 -1.08
CA VAL A 134 14.04 -7.04 -1.03
C VAL A 134 13.48 -5.62 -0.86
N VAL A 135 12.86 -5.09 -1.88
CA VAL A 135 12.23 -3.76 -1.85
C VAL A 135 10.79 -3.88 -1.36
N ALA A 136 10.53 -3.41 -0.15
CA ALA A 136 9.21 -3.28 0.48
C ALA A 136 8.90 -1.83 0.84
N ALA A 137 9.35 -0.88 -0.01
CA ALA A 137 9.36 0.56 0.25
C ALA A 137 7.98 1.24 0.13
N GLY A 138 6.91 0.48 -0.03
CA GLY A 138 5.54 1.01 -0.06
C GLY A 138 5.20 1.77 -1.33
N ILE A 139 4.25 2.72 -1.22
CA ILE A 139 3.62 3.41 -2.35
C ILE A 139 3.79 4.93 -2.36
N SER A 140 4.41 5.52 -1.34
CA SER A 140 4.51 6.98 -1.20
C SER A 140 5.12 7.66 -2.43
N SER A 141 6.14 7.06 -3.06
CA SER A 141 6.76 7.57 -4.29
C SER A 141 5.81 7.56 -5.50
N PHE A 142 4.68 6.90 -5.44
CA PHE A 142 3.75 6.71 -6.54
C PHE A 142 2.50 7.58 -6.45
N ALA A 143 2.42 8.51 -5.50
CA ALA A 143 1.33 9.47 -5.42
C ALA A 143 1.09 10.12 -6.79
N TRP A 144 -0.16 10.02 -7.28
CA TRP A 144 -0.45 10.51 -8.62
C TRP A 144 -1.02 11.92 -8.58
N ARG A 145 -0.26 12.82 -9.17
CA ARG A 145 -0.70 14.19 -9.44
C ARG A 145 -1.18 14.25 -10.89
N PRO A 146 -2.45 14.61 -11.15
CA PRO A 146 -2.94 14.77 -12.52
C PRO A 146 -2.16 15.83 -13.30
N PRO A 147 -2.07 15.72 -14.65
CA PRO A 147 -1.30 16.66 -15.48
C PRO A 147 -1.69 18.12 -15.28
N GLU A 148 -2.97 18.41 -15.01
CA GLU A 148 -3.50 19.75 -14.76
C GLU A 148 -2.87 20.41 -13.52
N PHE A 149 -2.29 19.61 -12.61
CA PHE A 149 -1.60 20.07 -11.41
C PHE A 149 -0.08 19.92 -11.50
N GLU A 150 0.46 19.51 -12.64
CA GLU A 150 1.89 19.37 -12.82
C GLU A 150 2.57 20.75 -12.72
N GLY A 151 3.61 20.86 -11.88
CA GLY A 151 4.26 22.15 -11.59
C GLY A 151 3.46 23.13 -10.74
N PHE A 152 2.21 22.81 -10.36
CA PHE A 152 1.39 23.68 -9.51
C PHE A 152 1.90 23.70 -8.07
N PRO A 153 1.94 24.87 -7.38
CA PRO A 153 2.50 24.96 -6.03
C PRO A 153 1.85 24.00 -5.04
N SER A 154 2.66 23.30 -4.23
CA SER A 154 2.17 22.38 -3.19
C SER A 154 1.41 23.08 -2.07
N SER A 155 1.64 24.39 -1.88
CA SER A 155 0.88 25.23 -0.95
C SER A 155 -0.59 25.43 -1.39
N LEU A 156 -0.88 25.27 -2.67
CA LEU A 156 -2.21 25.45 -3.27
C LEU A 156 -2.87 24.12 -3.68
N ALA A 157 -2.07 23.12 -4.09
CA ALA A 157 -2.58 21.79 -4.40
C ALA A 157 -1.58 20.73 -3.95
N SER A 158 -2.07 19.72 -3.22
CA SER A 158 -1.23 18.65 -2.66
C SER A 158 -1.96 17.30 -2.68
N HIS A 159 -1.19 16.21 -2.65
CA HIS A 159 -1.77 14.88 -2.54
C HIS A 159 -2.17 14.56 -1.10
N THR A 160 -3.21 13.74 -0.88
CA THR A 160 -3.68 13.34 0.46
C THR A 160 -2.56 12.73 1.31
N SER A 161 -1.60 12.03 0.71
CA SER A 161 -0.45 11.43 1.41
C SER A 161 0.64 12.42 1.85
N GLU A 162 0.49 13.69 1.53
CA GLU A 162 1.40 14.75 2.01
C GLU A 162 0.94 15.34 3.35
N HIS A 163 -0.15 14.80 3.91
CA HIS A 163 -0.77 15.33 5.13
C HIS A 163 -1.03 14.23 6.15
N HIS A 164 -0.49 14.45 7.34
CA HIS A 164 -0.83 13.68 8.53
C HIS A 164 -1.94 14.40 9.33
N ASP A 165 -1.90 15.73 9.40
CA ASP A 165 -2.91 16.57 10.03
C ASP A 165 -3.66 17.42 8.99
N LEU A 166 -4.98 17.24 8.95
CA LEU A 166 -5.89 18.04 8.13
C LEU A 166 -6.46 19.25 8.87
N GLY A 167 -6.22 19.41 10.17
CA GLY A 167 -6.67 20.56 10.98
C GLY A 167 -6.15 21.90 10.48
N LYS A 168 -5.00 21.93 9.79
CA LYS A 168 -4.46 23.12 9.14
C LYS A 168 -5.37 23.74 8.06
N PHE A 169 -6.37 23.01 7.63
CA PHE A 169 -7.38 23.48 6.67
C PHE A 169 -8.66 23.98 7.32
N ALA A 170 -8.75 24.03 8.65
CA ALA A 170 -9.91 24.58 9.36
C ALA A 170 -10.23 26.00 8.86
N GLY A 171 -11.53 26.27 8.61
CA GLY A 171 -12.03 27.53 8.04
C GLY A 171 -11.72 27.75 6.56
N LYS A 172 -11.09 26.80 5.85
CA LYS A 172 -10.73 26.93 4.42
C LYS A 172 -11.70 26.20 3.52
N LYS A 173 -11.90 26.72 2.31
CA LYS A 173 -12.59 26.05 1.22
C LYS A 173 -11.62 25.07 0.55
N VAL A 174 -11.90 23.77 0.62
CA VAL A 174 -11.02 22.72 0.09
C VAL A 174 -11.72 21.90 -0.97
N LEU A 175 -11.20 21.89 -2.20
CA LEU A 175 -11.69 20.99 -3.23
C LEU A 175 -10.95 19.66 -3.14
N VAL A 176 -11.69 18.58 -2.88
CA VAL A 176 -11.14 17.22 -2.84
C VAL A 176 -11.39 16.54 -4.18
N VAL A 177 -10.31 16.18 -4.90
CA VAL A 177 -10.39 15.55 -6.22
C VAL A 177 -10.23 14.03 -6.08
N GLY A 178 -11.31 13.30 -6.34
CA GLY A 178 -11.32 11.84 -6.31
C GLY A 178 -12.64 11.27 -5.77
N GLY A 179 -12.89 9.99 -6.06
CA GLY A 179 -14.11 9.26 -5.62
C GLY A 179 -13.77 7.93 -4.93
N GLY A 180 -12.53 7.75 -4.49
CA GLY A 180 -12.07 6.58 -3.73
C GLY A 180 -12.07 6.82 -2.22
N GLN A 181 -11.74 5.77 -1.44
CA GLN A 181 -11.71 5.81 0.02
C GLN A 181 -10.94 7.02 0.56
N SER A 182 -9.70 7.23 0.12
CA SER A 182 -8.86 8.32 0.63
C SER A 182 -9.46 9.71 0.38
N ALA A 183 -10.05 9.95 -0.81
CA ALA A 183 -10.70 11.23 -1.10
C ALA A 183 -11.92 11.47 -0.21
N LEU A 184 -12.80 10.47 -0.13
CA LEU A 184 -14.06 10.58 0.63
C LEU A 184 -13.80 10.70 2.13
N GLU A 185 -12.85 9.93 2.65
CA GLU A 185 -12.49 9.97 4.07
C GLU A 185 -11.76 11.27 4.44
N SER A 186 -10.88 11.77 3.56
CA SER A 186 -10.27 13.10 3.76
C SER A 186 -11.32 14.21 3.75
N ALA A 187 -12.34 14.13 2.88
CA ALA A 187 -13.43 15.11 2.85
C ALA A 187 -14.27 15.08 4.14
N ALA A 188 -14.55 13.88 4.67
CA ALA A 188 -15.25 13.73 5.94
C ALA A 188 -14.42 14.34 7.10
N LEU A 189 -13.14 14.01 7.18
CA LEU A 189 -12.24 14.56 8.20
C LEU A 189 -12.09 16.08 8.10
N LEU A 190 -11.96 16.63 6.89
CA LEU A 190 -11.93 18.08 6.68
C LEU A 190 -13.18 18.75 7.22
N HIS A 191 -14.36 18.18 6.95
CA HIS A 191 -15.64 18.69 7.44
C HIS A 191 -15.72 18.65 8.97
N GLU A 192 -15.35 17.53 9.57
CA GLU A 192 -15.30 17.32 11.03
C GLU A 192 -14.33 18.29 11.73
N LEU A 193 -13.25 18.69 11.03
CA LEU A 193 -12.25 19.65 11.54
C LEU A 193 -12.59 21.12 11.21
N GLY A 194 -13.79 21.41 10.69
CA GLY A 194 -14.25 22.77 10.47
C GLY A 194 -13.78 23.40 9.16
N ALA A 195 -13.32 22.62 8.18
CA ALA A 195 -13.11 23.10 6.81
C ALA A 195 -14.44 23.05 6.02
N GLU A 196 -14.47 23.69 4.84
CA GLU A 196 -15.55 23.62 3.86
C GLU A 196 -15.15 22.75 2.66
N PRO A 197 -15.19 21.41 2.78
CA PRO A 197 -14.81 20.52 1.67
C PRO A 197 -15.90 20.42 0.62
N LYS A 198 -15.47 20.30 -0.66
CA LYS A 198 -16.30 19.92 -1.80
C LYS A 198 -15.60 18.81 -2.57
N VAL A 199 -16.29 17.70 -2.82
CA VAL A 199 -15.72 16.57 -3.56
C VAL A 199 -16.04 16.69 -5.04
N VAL A 200 -15.06 16.47 -5.91
CA VAL A 200 -15.23 16.33 -7.36
C VAL A 200 -14.74 14.95 -7.79
N ALA A 201 -15.62 14.17 -8.42
CA ALA A 201 -15.31 12.84 -8.89
C ALA A 201 -15.72 12.66 -10.37
N ARG A 202 -14.82 12.06 -11.16
CA ARG A 202 -15.05 11.78 -12.60
C ARG A 202 -16.13 10.72 -12.86
N THR A 203 -16.44 9.90 -11.84
CA THR A 203 -17.45 8.84 -11.94
C THR A 203 -18.84 9.41 -11.73
N ASN A 204 -19.84 8.88 -12.46
CA ASN A 204 -21.24 9.31 -12.32
C ASN A 204 -21.90 8.80 -11.03
N ARG A 205 -21.22 7.98 -10.25
CA ARG A 205 -21.68 7.48 -8.95
C ARG A 205 -20.50 7.12 -8.05
N ILE A 206 -20.67 7.26 -6.75
CA ILE A 206 -19.76 6.67 -5.78
C ILE A 206 -20.11 5.18 -5.63
N HIS A 207 -19.11 4.33 -5.73
CA HIS A 207 -19.26 2.94 -5.40
C HIS A 207 -19.04 2.75 -3.90
N TRP A 208 -20.14 2.47 -3.19
CA TRP A 208 -20.06 2.11 -1.79
C TRP A 208 -19.80 0.61 -1.67
N LEU A 209 -18.79 0.27 -0.91
CA LEU A 209 -18.60 -1.12 -0.50
C LEU A 209 -19.71 -1.40 0.53
N GLN A 210 -20.72 -2.14 0.11
CA GLN A 210 -21.69 -2.67 1.04
C GLN A 210 -20.93 -3.56 2.01
N GLY A 211 -21.08 -3.30 3.31
CA GLY A 211 -20.71 -4.25 4.35
C GLY A 211 -21.36 -5.56 3.94
N SER A 212 -20.54 -6.54 3.59
CA SER A 212 -20.92 -7.68 2.79
C SER A 212 -22.23 -8.29 3.30
N LEU A 213 -22.99 -8.97 2.43
CA LEU A 213 -23.91 -10.05 2.80
C LEU A 213 -23.39 -10.91 3.96
N SER A 214 -22.09 -10.80 4.26
CA SER A 214 -21.40 -11.40 5.38
C SER A 214 -21.97 -11.02 6.76
N ARG A 215 -22.59 -9.84 6.95
CA ARG A 215 -23.23 -9.52 8.25
C ARG A 215 -24.52 -10.30 8.48
N THR A 216 -25.29 -10.54 7.43
CA THR A 216 -26.52 -11.37 7.53
C THR A 216 -26.21 -12.87 7.63
N LEU A 217 -24.99 -13.30 7.21
CA LEU A 217 -24.55 -14.68 7.23
C LEU A 217 -23.69 -15.03 8.46
N HIS A 218 -23.73 -14.20 9.53
CA HIS A 218 -22.90 -14.43 10.74
C HIS A 218 -23.39 -15.56 11.65
N HIS A 219 -24.62 -16.08 11.49
CA HIS A 219 -25.18 -17.11 12.33
C HIS A 219 -25.44 -18.44 11.59
N GLY A 220 -25.05 -19.56 12.19
CA GLY A 220 -25.35 -20.91 11.72
C GLY A 220 -24.71 -21.31 10.39
N LEU A 221 -25.50 -21.92 9.49
CA LEU A 221 -25.12 -22.33 8.13
C LEU A 221 -24.49 -21.21 7.27
N GLY A 222 -24.78 -19.94 7.59
CA GLY A 222 -24.22 -18.77 6.90
C GLY A 222 -22.68 -18.67 6.99
N LYS A 223 -22.08 -19.13 8.09
CA LYS A 223 -20.60 -19.16 8.22
C LYS A 223 -19.93 -20.05 7.18
N PHE A 224 -20.53 -21.19 6.86
CA PHE A 224 -20.01 -22.15 5.87
C PHE A 224 -20.10 -21.57 4.45
N VAL A 225 -21.23 -20.99 4.09
CA VAL A 225 -21.45 -20.34 2.79
C VAL A 225 -20.51 -19.15 2.60
N ARG A 226 -20.26 -18.37 3.66
CA ARG A 226 -19.34 -17.24 3.64
C ARG A 226 -17.89 -17.67 3.37
N SER A 227 -17.39 -18.70 4.05
CA SER A 227 -16.02 -19.21 3.83
C SER A 227 -15.80 -19.73 2.43
N PHE A 228 -16.86 -20.20 1.78
CA PHE A 228 -16.82 -20.66 0.37
C PHE A 228 -16.84 -19.49 -0.63
N LEU A 229 -17.59 -18.42 -0.32
CA LEU A 229 -17.76 -17.26 -1.21
C LEU A 229 -16.67 -16.19 -1.07
N TYR A 230 -16.09 -16.04 0.12
CA TYR A 230 -15.09 -15.03 0.41
C TYR A 230 -13.85 -15.62 1.06
N ALA A 231 -12.70 -15.32 0.48
CA ALA A 231 -11.43 -15.65 1.12
C ALA A 231 -11.17 -14.74 2.35
N PRO A 232 -10.41 -15.19 3.34
CA PRO A 232 -10.00 -14.36 4.50
C PRO A 232 -9.28 -13.07 4.12
N THR A 233 -8.72 -13.00 2.91
CA THR A 233 -8.01 -11.84 2.38
C THR A 233 -8.91 -10.65 2.06
N ASP A 234 -10.24 -10.83 2.01
CA ASP A 234 -11.26 -9.81 1.75
C ASP A 234 -11.07 -9.02 0.42
N VAL A 235 -10.40 -9.60 -0.56
CA VAL A 235 -10.11 -8.97 -1.84
C VAL A 235 -11.01 -9.55 -2.95
N GLY A 236 -11.79 -8.67 -3.58
CA GLY A 236 -12.65 -9.02 -4.70
C GLY A 236 -14.09 -9.41 -4.31
N PRO A 237 -15.02 -9.45 -5.28
CA PRO A 237 -16.40 -9.83 -5.04
C PRO A 237 -16.57 -11.33 -4.76
N ALA A 238 -17.75 -11.71 -4.24
CA ALA A 238 -18.11 -13.09 -3.94
C ALA A 238 -17.77 -14.06 -5.09
N GLY A 239 -17.23 -15.22 -4.78
CA GLY A 239 -16.81 -16.26 -5.74
C GLY A 239 -15.47 -15.98 -6.43
N ILE A 240 -15.15 -14.72 -6.74
CA ILE A 240 -13.86 -14.32 -7.33
C ILE A 240 -12.80 -14.16 -6.22
N SER A 241 -13.21 -13.86 -5.00
CA SER A 241 -12.32 -13.64 -3.86
C SER A 241 -11.38 -14.82 -3.59
N GLN A 242 -11.84 -16.06 -3.75
CA GLN A 242 -11.00 -17.26 -3.60
C GLN A 242 -9.88 -17.33 -4.63
N LEU A 243 -10.16 -16.93 -5.88
CA LEU A 243 -9.16 -16.86 -6.93
C LEU A 243 -8.18 -15.71 -6.67
N MET A 244 -8.69 -14.55 -6.19
CA MET A 244 -7.84 -13.41 -5.82
C MET A 244 -6.88 -13.71 -4.67
N ALA A 245 -7.24 -14.62 -3.78
CA ALA A 245 -6.40 -15.09 -2.69
C ALA A 245 -5.28 -16.06 -3.13
N ARG A 246 -5.26 -16.44 -4.40
CA ARG A 246 -4.26 -17.38 -4.96
C ARG A 246 -3.47 -16.74 -6.11
N PRO A 247 -2.49 -15.87 -5.83
CA PRO A 247 -1.68 -15.20 -6.84
C PRO A 247 -0.95 -16.17 -7.79
N ASP A 248 -0.53 -17.34 -7.28
CA ASP A 248 0.10 -18.39 -8.11
C ASP A 248 -0.79 -18.86 -9.25
N LEU A 249 -2.11 -18.95 -9.04
CA LEU A 249 -3.06 -19.30 -10.11
C LEU A 249 -3.32 -18.12 -11.05
N LEU A 250 -3.40 -16.90 -10.48
CA LEU A 250 -3.66 -15.69 -11.27
C LEU A 250 -2.57 -15.41 -12.30
N MET A 251 -1.30 -15.64 -11.97
CA MET A 251 -0.19 -15.35 -12.87
C MET A 251 -0.22 -16.22 -14.14
N HIS A 252 -0.87 -17.38 -14.11
CA HIS A 252 -0.99 -18.28 -15.25
C HIS A 252 -2.23 -18.02 -16.12
N LEU A 253 -3.15 -17.15 -15.69
CA LEU A 253 -4.33 -16.80 -16.49
C LEU A 253 -3.96 -15.93 -17.70
N PRO A 254 -4.75 -15.98 -18.80
CA PRO A 254 -4.61 -15.05 -19.91
C PRO A 254 -4.69 -13.57 -19.44
N ARG A 255 -3.85 -12.71 -19.98
CA ARG A 255 -3.74 -11.29 -19.56
C ARG A 255 -5.08 -10.55 -19.61
N ALA A 256 -5.87 -10.75 -20.64
CA ALA A 256 -7.20 -10.12 -20.75
C ALA A 256 -8.11 -10.45 -19.55
N LEU A 257 -8.03 -11.69 -19.04
CA LEU A 257 -8.78 -12.12 -17.87
C LEU A 257 -8.21 -11.49 -16.58
N GLN A 258 -6.87 -11.49 -16.42
CA GLN A 258 -6.21 -10.82 -15.29
C GLN A 258 -6.60 -9.35 -15.22
N ASP A 259 -6.60 -8.62 -16.35
CA ASP A 259 -6.96 -7.20 -16.41
C ASP A 259 -8.44 -6.96 -16.08
N ARG A 260 -9.34 -7.83 -16.53
CA ARG A 260 -10.77 -7.76 -16.19
C ARG A 260 -11.00 -7.98 -14.69
N LEU A 261 -10.34 -8.97 -14.11
CA LEU A 261 -10.39 -9.27 -12.68
C LEU A 261 -9.82 -8.12 -11.84
N ARG A 262 -8.68 -7.57 -12.25
CA ARG A 262 -8.05 -6.43 -11.58
C ARG A 262 -8.95 -5.20 -11.59
N LYS A 263 -9.50 -4.80 -12.75
CA LYS A 263 -10.42 -3.66 -12.86
C LYS A 263 -11.66 -3.82 -11.98
N ARG A 264 -12.11 -5.06 -11.78
CA ARG A 264 -13.29 -5.35 -10.95
C ARG A 264 -12.99 -5.34 -9.46
N SER A 265 -11.76 -5.72 -9.06
CA SER A 265 -11.34 -5.85 -7.67
C SER A 265 -10.78 -4.56 -7.06
N VAL A 266 -10.22 -3.64 -7.87
CA VAL A 266 -9.51 -2.42 -7.42
C VAL A 266 -10.13 -1.16 -8.04
N ARG A 267 -11.44 -1.08 -8.09
CA ARG A 267 -12.12 0.16 -8.49
C ARG A 267 -12.17 1.15 -7.32
N PRO A 268 -12.16 2.48 -7.60
CA PRO A 268 -12.41 3.49 -6.58
C PRO A 268 -13.75 3.22 -5.88
N ALA A 269 -13.72 3.11 -4.57
CA ALA A 269 -14.91 2.84 -3.76
C ALA A 269 -14.72 3.40 -2.35
N GLY A 270 -15.80 3.87 -1.73
CA GLY A 270 -15.87 4.27 -0.34
C GLY A 270 -16.45 3.17 0.54
N ALA A 271 -16.00 3.08 1.78
CA ALA A 271 -16.65 2.24 2.78
C ALA A 271 -18.01 2.84 3.17
N ARG A 272 -19.00 1.99 3.43
CA ARG A 272 -20.37 2.44 3.71
C ARG A 272 -20.47 3.32 4.97
N TRP A 273 -19.65 3.09 5.97
CA TRP A 273 -19.61 3.90 7.18
C TRP A 273 -19.19 5.37 6.95
N LEU A 274 -18.64 5.72 5.78
CA LEU A 274 -18.38 7.11 5.39
C LEU A 274 -19.64 7.88 4.99
N VAL A 275 -20.74 7.21 4.65
CA VAL A 275 -21.96 7.88 4.17
C VAL A 275 -22.47 8.87 5.22
N ASP A 276 -22.52 8.45 6.47
CA ASP A 276 -23.01 9.29 7.58
C ASP A 276 -22.02 10.44 7.89
N ARG A 277 -20.71 10.19 7.80
CA ARG A 277 -19.66 11.20 8.01
C ARG A 277 -19.61 12.27 6.89
N LEU A 278 -20.14 11.97 5.72
CA LEU A 278 -20.19 12.88 4.57
C LEU A 278 -21.51 13.66 4.47
N GLN A 279 -22.40 13.56 5.46
CA GLN A 279 -23.60 14.39 5.50
C GLN A 279 -23.19 15.88 5.55
N GLY A 280 -23.79 16.69 4.66
CA GLY A 280 -23.44 18.11 4.53
C GLY A 280 -22.24 18.40 3.60
N VAL A 281 -21.48 17.41 3.16
CA VAL A 281 -20.36 17.60 2.20
C VAL A 281 -20.90 17.53 0.77
N PRO A 282 -20.77 18.61 -0.05
CA PRO A 282 -21.18 18.58 -1.46
C PRO A 282 -20.32 17.63 -2.28
N ILE A 283 -20.94 16.72 -3.03
CA ILE A 283 -20.27 15.76 -3.92
C ILE A 283 -20.71 15.98 -5.36
N CYS A 284 -19.83 16.47 -6.21
CA CYS A 284 -20.05 16.69 -7.64
C CYS A 284 -19.55 15.48 -8.44
N LEU A 285 -20.46 14.74 -9.03
CA LEU A 285 -20.19 13.52 -9.79
C LEU A 285 -20.14 13.79 -11.31
N GLY A 286 -19.46 12.92 -12.06
CA GLY A 286 -19.37 13.00 -13.51
C GLY A 286 -18.56 14.20 -14.01
N ARG A 287 -17.71 14.80 -13.18
CA ARG A 287 -16.93 15.99 -13.52
C ARG A 287 -15.44 15.75 -13.37
N LEU A 288 -14.69 16.26 -14.32
CA LEU A 288 -13.23 16.26 -14.36
C LEU A 288 -12.74 17.67 -14.10
N VAL A 289 -11.61 17.80 -13.41
CA VAL A 289 -10.80 19.02 -13.46
C VAL A 289 -10.11 19.06 -14.82
N VAL A 290 -10.30 20.14 -15.56
CA VAL A 290 -9.72 20.32 -16.90
C VAL A 290 -8.69 21.44 -16.96
N GLY A 291 -8.60 22.26 -15.90
CA GLY A 291 -7.61 23.31 -15.76
C GLY A 291 -7.61 23.90 -14.35
N VAL A 292 -6.49 24.50 -13.98
CA VAL A 292 -6.31 25.21 -12.71
C VAL A 292 -5.48 26.46 -12.88
N ASP A 293 -5.88 27.56 -12.24
CA ASP A 293 -5.14 28.82 -12.22
C ASP A 293 -4.88 29.24 -10.77
N ALA A 294 -3.68 29.74 -10.50
CA ALA A 294 -3.36 30.38 -9.24
C ALA A 294 -3.88 31.84 -9.26
N VAL A 295 -4.75 32.18 -8.32
CA VAL A 295 -5.31 33.52 -8.18
C VAL A 295 -4.98 34.05 -6.77
N GLY A 296 -3.86 34.73 -6.65
CA GLY A 296 -3.32 35.14 -5.35
C GLY A 296 -3.00 33.92 -4.46
N ARG A 297 -3.71 33.80 -3.34
CA ARG A 297 -3.58 32.66 -2.41
C ARG A 297 -4.65 31.57 -2.62
N GLN A 298 -5.40 31.63 -3.70
CA GLN A 298 -6.49 30.71 -4.02
C GLN A 298 -6.25 30.01 -5.34
N VAL A 299 -7.02 28.96 -5.59
CA VAL A 299 -7.02 28.19 -6.82
C VAL A 299 -8.37 28.35 -7.50
N ARG A 300 -8.37 28.80 -8.75
CA ARG A 300 -9.52 28.69 -9.63
C ARG A 300 -9.43 27.36 -10.35
N VAL A 301 -10.45 26.55 -10.20
CA VAL A 301 -10.53 25.20 -10.79
C VAL A 301 -11.62 25.20 -11.85
N HIS A 302 -11.27 24.78 -13.05
CA HIS A 302 -12.18 24.64 -14.19
C HIS A 302 -12.64 23.18 -14.31
N LEU A 303 -13.95 22.97 -14.39
CA LEU A 303 -14.55 21.64 -14.50
C LEU A 303 -15.04 21.36 -15.92
N SER A 304 -15.12 20.08 -16.28
CA SER A 304 -15.51 19.60 -17.62
C SER A 304 -16.92 19.97 -18.06
N ASP A 305 -17.78 20.43 -17.17
CA ASP A 305 -19.14 20.94 -17.47
C ASP A 305 -19.17 22.48 -17.70
N GLY A 306 -18.01 23.13 -17.75
CA GLY A 306 -17.87 24.57 -17.89
C GLY A 306 -18.01 25.35 -16.58
N SER A 307 -18.33 24.70 -15.48
CA SER A 307 -18.40 25.37 -14.17
C SER A 307 -17.01 25.61 -13.57
N GLU A 308 -16.90 26.64 -12.74
CA GLU A 308 -15.69 27.03 -12.04
C GLU A 308 -15.90 26.99 -10.52
N SER A 309 -14.84 26.80 -9.79
CA SER A 309 -14.80 26.88 -8.33
C SER A 309 -13.50 27.56 -7.87
N THR A 310 -13.62 28.60 -7.04
CA THR A 310 -12.46 29.21 -6.38
C THR A 310 -12.37 28.68 -4.95
N VAL A 311 -11.21 28.10 -4.60
CA VAL A 311 -10.96 27.45 -3.32
C VAL A 311 -9.60 27.83 -2.76
N ASP A 312 -9.41 27.67 -1.46
CA ASP A 312 -8.13 27.98 -0.81
C ASP A 312 -7.10 26.87 -1.04
N HIS A 313 -7.56 25.64 -1.24
CA HIS A 313 -6.67 24.51 -1.49
C HIS A 313 -7.36 23.39 -2.29
N VAL A 314 -6.56 22.68 -3.10
CA VAL A 314 -7.02 21.46 -3.77
C VAL A 314 -6.31 20.25 -3.16
N LEU A 315 -7.09 19.31 -2.60
CA LEU A 315 -6.58 18.08 -2.04
C LEU A 315 -6.78 16.91 -3.03
N LEU A 316 -5.67 16.35 -3.52
CA LEU A 316 -5.68 15.30 -4.53
C LEU A 316 -5.82 13.93 -3.90
N GLY A 317 -7.03 13.40 -3.83
CA GLY A 317 -7.35 12.01 -3.46
C GLY A 317 -7.32 11.08 -4.68
N THR A 318 -6.35 11.28 -5.55
CA THR A 318 -6.26 10.68 -6.90
C THR A 318 -5.60 9.31 -6.94
N GLY A 319 -5.11 8.84 -5.78
CA GLY A 319 -4.48 7.54 -5.60
C GLY A 319 -3.04 7.48 -6.11
N TYR A 320 -2.60 6.28 -6.48
CA TYR A 320 -1.20 5.99 -6.77
C TYR A 320 -1.05 5.34 -8.14
N ARG A 321 0.01 5.70 -8.86
CA ARG A 321 0.41 5.05 -10.11
C ARG A 321 1.80 4.47 -9.94
N VAL A 322 1.86 3.14 -9.90
CA VAL A 322 3.13 2.43 -9.73
C VAL A 322 4.05 2.72 -10.90
N ASP A 323 5.25 3.17 -10.55
CA ASP A 323 6.38 3.36 -11.45
C ASP A 323 7.67 3.17 -10.65
N VAL A 324 8.30 2.00 -10.78
CA VAL A 324 9.48 1.65 -9.99
C VAL A 324 10.69 2.55 -10.26
N SER A 325 10.69 3.30 -11.37
CA SER A 325 11.72 4.31 -11.63
C SER A 325 11.70 5.47 -10.64
N LYS A 326 10.56 5.69 -9.96
CA LYS A 326 10.40 6.70 -8.92
C LYS A 326 10.98 6.29 -7.56
N TYR A 327 11.47 5.07 -7.42
CA TYR A 327 12.24 4.69 -6.24
C TYR A 327 13.65 5.28 -6.32
N GLY A 328 13.82 6.50 -5.85
CA GLY A 328 15.06 7.28 -5.96
C GLY A 328 16.30 6.64 -5.31
N PHE A 329 16.13 5.60 -4.49
CA PHE A 329 17.23 4.82 -3.93
C PHE A 329 17.74 3.73 -4.88
N LEU A 330 17.01 3.33 -5.92
CA LEU A 330 17.52 2.44 -6.97
C LEU A 330 18.34 3.27 -7.97
N SER A 331 19.58 2.86 -8.22
CA SER A 331 20.40 3.55 -9.20
C SER A 331 19.79 3.49 -10.62
N PRO A 332 20.02 4.50 -11.47
CA PRO A 332 19.47 4.50 -12.83
C PRO A 332 19.83 3.26 -13.64
N GLY A 333 21.07 2.76 -13.53
CA GLY A 333 21.49 1.54 -14.20
C GLY A 333 20.77 0.30 -13.72
N LEU A 334 20.50 0.22 -12.41
CA LEU A 334 19.69 -0.87 -11.83
C LEU A 334 18.25 -0.81 -12.31
N VAL A 335 17.63 0.37 -12.30
CA VAL A 335 16.26 0.58 -12.81
C VAL A 335 16.12 0.19 -14.28
N GLN A 336 17.08 0.58 -15.13
CA GLN A 336 17.12 0.21 -16.56
C GLN A 336 17.21 -1.30 -16.78
N SER A 337 17.86 -2.04 -15.87
CA SER A 337 17.99 -3.50 -15.93
C SER A 337 16.72 -4.24 -15.50
N ILE A 338 15.78 -3.56 -14.85
CA ILE A 338 14.50 -4.14 -14.45
C ILE A 338 13.55 -4.13 -15.65
N ARG A 339 13.11 -5.32 -16.08
CA ARG A 339 12.05 -5.44 -17.08
C ARG A 339 10.73 -4.90 -16.52
N GLN A 340 10.15 -3.94 -17.20
CA GLN A 340 8.95 -3.24 -16.75
C GLN A 340 7.83 -3.27 -17.80
N PHE A 341 6.58 -3.16 -17.32
CA PHE A 341 5.42 -2.88 -18.16
C PHE A 341 4.59 -1.76 -17.54
N LYS A 342 4.51 -0.61 -18.21
CA LYS A 342 3.79 0.58 -17.73
C LYS A 342 4.17 0.98 -16.29
N GLY A 343 5.47 0.99 -15.98
CA GLY A 343 6.02 1.32 -14.66
C GLY A 343 6.00 0.17 -13.64
N TYR A 344 5.25 -0.92 -13.90
CA TYR A 344 5.27 -2.09 -13.04
C TYR A 344 6.44 -3.01 -13.37
N PRO A 345 7.16 -3.57 -12.38
CA PRO A 345 8.17 -4.57 -12.63
C PRO A 345 7.52 -5.89 -13.08
N CYS A 346 8.11 -6.55 -14.08
CA CYS A 346 7.74 -7.91 -14.48
C CYS A 346 8.42 -8.89 -13.51
N LEU A 347 7.65 -9.47 -12.60
CA LEU A 347 8.14 -10.34 -11.55
C LEU A 347 7.92 -11.82 -11.86
N ARG A 348 8.82 -12.67 -11.35
CA ARG A 348 8.79 -14.12 -11.37
C ARG A 348 8.48 -14.68 -9.98
N GLN A 349 8.55 -16.01 -9.82
CA GLN A 349 8.44 -16.67 -8.51
C GLN A 349 9.35 -16.00 -7.46
N GLY A 350 8.91 -15.98 -6.20
CA GLY A 350 9.60 -15.26 -5.14
C GLY A 350 9.54 -13.74 -5.27
N LEU A 351 8.69 -13.19 -6.13
CA LEU A 351 8.58 -11.76 -6.45
C LEU A 351 9.91 -11.17 -6.97
N GLU A 352 10.72 -12.00 -7.62
CA GLU A 352 12.01 -11.63 -8.18
C GLU A 352 11.84 -10.87 -9.51
N THR A 353 12.63 -9.83 -9.71
CA THR A 353 12.66 -9.06 -10.96
C THR A 353 13.43 -9.80 -12.07
N SER A 354 13.64 -9.15 -13.22
CA SER A 354 14.58 -9.63 -14.24
C SER A 354 16.05 -9.58 -13.78
N VAL A 355 16.35 -8.86 -12.70
CA VAL A 355 17.66 -8.79 -12.08
C VAL A 355 17.72 -9.83 -10.96
N PRO A 356 18.52 -10.91 -11.12
CA PRO A 356 18.60 -11.97 -10.12
C PRO A 356 19.00 -11.45 -8.74
N GLY A 357 18.27 -11.87 -7.70
CA GLY A 357 18.46 -11.42 -6.32
C GLY A 357 17.80 -10.10 -5.96
N LEU A 358 17.14 -9.42 -6.91
CA LEU A 358 16.33 -8.23 -6.61
C LEU A 358 14.85 -8.60 -6.58
N HIS A 359 14.22 -8.48 -5.41
CA HIS A 359 12.81 -8.78 -5.17
C HIS A 359 12.04 -7.50 -4.87
N ILE A 360 10.78 -7.38 -5.34
CA ILE A 360 9.94 -6.20 -5.08
C ILE A 360 8.57 -6.66 -4.58
N LEU A 361 8.21 -6.22 -3.37
CA LEU A 361 6.99 -6.61 -2.67
C LEU A 361 5.94 -5.49 -2.68
N GLY A 362 4.70 -5.87 -2.36
CA GLY A 362 3.59 -4.93 -2.23
C GLY A 362 2.98 -4.49 -3.56
N ALA A 363 2.41 -3.30 -3.60
CA ALA A 363 1.65 -2.81 -4.74
C ALA A 363 2.38 -2.89 -6.11
N PRO A 364 3.69 -2.72 -6.21
CA PRO A 364 4.40 -2.94 -7.48
C PRO A 364 4.28 -4.37 -8.02
N ALA A 365 4.09 -5.36 -7.15
CA ALA A 365 3.91 -6.75 -7.58
C ALA A 365 2.52 -7.05 -8.17
N ALA A 366 1.58 -6.11 -8.07
CA ALA A 366 0.18 -6.35 -8.48
C ALA A 366 0.00 -6.65 -9.98
N TRP A 367 0.90 -6.18 -10.84
CA TRP A 367 0.86 -6.52 -12.26
C TRP A 367 1.12 -8.00 -12.52
N SER A 368 2.05 -8.61 -11.79
CA SER A 368 2.44 -10.01 -11.97
C SER A 368 1.60 -10.98 -11.14
N PHE A 369 1.24 -10.60 -9.91
CA PHE A 369 0.61 -11.48 -8.91
C PHE A 369 -0.83 -11.11 -8.56
N GLY A 370 -1.39 -10.11 -9.23
CA GLY A 370 -2.79 -9.73 -9.05
C GLY A 370 -3.04 -8.72 -7.92
N PRO A 371 -4.32 -8.32 -7.76
CA PRO A 371 -4.70 -7.19 -6.91
C PRO A 371 -4.45 -7.41 -5.41
N LEU A 372 -4.32 -8.65 -4.94
CA LEU A 372 -4.00 -8.96 -3.54
C LEU A 372 -2.74 -8.23 -3.06
N MET A 373 -1.76 -8.01 -3.95
CA MET A 373 -0.51 -7.31 -3.63
C MET A 373 -0.68 -5.83 -3.26
N GLN A 374 -1.86 -5.25 -3.43
CA GLN A 374 -2.16 -3.86 -3.04
C GLN A 374 -2.74 -3.75 -1.62
N PHE A 375 -2.93 -4.86 -0.91
CA PHE A 375 -3.56 -4.92 0.41
C PHE A 375 -2.60 -5.52 1.45
N VAL A 376 -2.80 -5.20 2.71
CA VAL A 376 -2.00 -5.76 3.83
C VAL A 376 -2.04 -7.28 3.83
N SER A 377 -3.21 -7.87 3.57
CA SER A 377 -3.40 -9.33 3.50
C SER A 377 -2.53 -10.03 2.44
N GLY A 378 -2.02 -9.31 1.44
CA GLY A 378 -1.06 -9.83 0.47
C GLY A 378 0.34 -10.07 1.05
N ALA A 379 0.66 -9.50 2.20
CA ALA A 379 1.97 -9.66 2.84
C ALA A 379 2.27 -11.13 3.19
N ARG A 380 1.25 -11.91 3.60
CA ARG A 380 1.38 -13.36 3.87
C ARG A 380 1.88 -14.12 2.65
N TYR A 381 1.22 -13.94 1.52
CA TYR A 381 1.63 -14.60 0.28
C TYR A 381 3.05 -14.16 -0.14
N ALA A 382 3.32 -12.86 -0.11
CA ALA A 382 4.60 -12.31 -0.50
C ALA A 382 5.76 -12.86 0.36
N ALA A 383 5.61 -12.88 1.67
CA ALA A 383 6.60 -13.40 2.61
C ALA A 383 6.85 -14.90 2.38
N GLN A 384 5.80 -15.71 2.27
CA GLN A 384 5.92 -17.15 2.04
C GLN A 384 6.54 -17.47 0.68
N SER A 385 6.13 -16.77 -0.40
CA SER A 385 6.66 -16.97 -1.74
C SER A 385 8.14 -16.60 -1.82
N LEU A 386 8.53 -15.47 -1.22
CA LEU A 386 9.91 -15.03 -1.11
C LEU A 386 10.76 -16.06 -0.36
N THR A 387 10.32 -16.49 0.83
CA THR A 387 11.06 -17.44 1.67
C THR A 387 11.27 -18.76 0.96
N ARG A 388 10.23 -19.34 0.35
CA ARG A 388 10.34 -20.57 -0.46
C ARG A 388 11.36 -20.43 -1.58
N HIS A 389 11.35 -19.31 -2.30
CA HIS A 389 12.28 -19.06 -3.40
C HIS A 389 13.74 -18.92 -2.92
N VAL A 390 13.94 -18.20 -1.84
CA VAL A 390 15.28 -18.01 -1.24
C VAL A 390 15.86 -19.33 -0.74
N THR A 391 15.08 -20.13 -0.01
CA THR A 391 15.53 -21.41 0.54
C THR A 391 15.88 -22.41 -0.57
N ALA A 392 15.04 -22.55 -1.60
CA ALA A 392 15.30 -23.43 -2.72
C ALA A 392 16.65 -23.13 -3.41
N ASN A 393 16.95 -21.85 -3.62
CA ASN A 393 18.16 -21.42 -4.31
C ASN A 393 19.42 -21.46 -3.41
N THR A 394 19.28 -21.36 -2.08
CA THR A 394 20.40 -21.44 -1.15
C THR A 394 20.95 -22.88 -1.02
N PHE A 395 20.07 -23.86 -1.06
CA PHE A 395 20.45 -25.28 -1.00
C PHE A 395 21.08 -25.80 -2.33
N THR A 396 20.70 -25.21 -3.46
CA THR A 396 21.26 -25.59 -4.77
C THR A 396 22.74 -25.18 -4.90
N VAL A 397 23.10 -24.00 -4.40
CA VAL A 397 24.50 -23.51 -4.45
C VAL A 397 25.43 -24.34 -3.53
N LYS A 398 24.94 -24.78 -2.36
CA LYS A 398 25.73 -25.65 -1.45
C LYS A 398 25.97 -27.07 -2.01
N LYS A 399 25.11 -27.57 -2.91
CA LYS A 399 25.30 -28.89 -3.55
C LYS A 399 26.27 -28.88 -4.75
N GLN A 400 26.54 -27.72 -5.33
CA GLN A 400 27.46 -27.59 -6.47
C GLN A 400 28.89 -27.19 -6.05
N GLY A 401 29.13 -26.95 -4.77
CA GLY A 401 30.42 -26.54 -4.19
C GLY A 401 31.08 -27.63 -3.31
N VAL A 402 30.69 -28.92 -3.48
CA VAL A 402 31.33 -30.07 -2.85
C VAL A 402 31.93 -30.97 -3.93
#